data_9a6d06b1df9535a7ffded102da4ffde6
#
_entry.id   9a6d06b1df9535a7ffded102da4ffde6
#
_cell.length_a   1.000
_cell.length_b   1.000
_cell.length_c   1.000
_cell.angle_alpha   90.00
_cell.angle_beta   90.00
_cell.angle_gamma   90.00
#
_symmetry.space_group_name_H-M   'P 1'
#
loop_
_entity.id
_entity.type
_entity.pdbx_description
1 polymer ?
#
loop_
_entity_poly.entity_id
_entity_poly.type
_entity_poly.pdbx_seq_one_letter_code
_entity_poly.pdbx_strand_id
1 'polypeptide(L)'
;LQQYHVTYDLFKAEVEQSKSSLQGDISNSAASDDDYAEEDNFSAPKKVSDIKSKTPVLDNFGRGLTKAAADGRLDPIVGREKEIERVSQILSRRKKNNPILIGEPGVGKTAIAEGLALRIVQRKVSRVLFNKRVVTLDLASLVAGTKYRGQFEERMKAVMNELEKSPDVILFIDEIHTIVGAGGASGSLDASNMFKPALARG
;
A
#
# COMPACT_ATOMS: atom_id res chain seq x y z
N LEU A 1 15.30 23.17 -23.29
CA LEU A 1 15.71 22.00 -24.10
C LEU A 1 17.15 22.09 -24.65
N GLN A 2 17.75 23.27 -24.74
CA GLN A 2 19.15 23.43 -25.20
C GLN A 2 20.23 23.07 -24.17
N GLN A 3 19.88 22.79 -22.93
CA GLN A 3 20.87 22.48 -21.87
C GLN A 3 21.32 21.01 -21.80
N TYR A 4 20.69 20.08 -22.56
CA TYR A 4 20.98 18.65 -22.45
C TYR A 4 21.47 17.99 -23.75
N HIS A 5 21.84 18.75 -24.77
CA HIS A 5 22.33 18.24 -26.09
C HIS A 5 21.49 17.08 -26.68
N VAL A 6 20.19 17.05 -26.37
CA VAL A 6 19.28 16.07 -26.95
C VAL A 6 18.78 16.63 -28.30
N THR A 7 19.32 16.12 -29.39
CA THR A 7 18.85 16.43 -30.73
C THR A 7 17.65 15.54 -31.08
N TYR A 8 16.79 16.03 -31.98
CA TYR A 8 15.63 15.32 -32.49
C TYR A 8 16.00 13.93 -33.07
N ASP A 9 17.15 13.82 -33.70
CA ASP A 9 17.65 12.59 -34.30
C ASP A 9 18.03 11.53 -33.26
N LEU A 10 18.58 11.93 -32.12
CA LEU A 10 18.85 11.04 -30.97
C LEU A 10 17.55 10.49 -30.37
N PHE A 11 16.55 11.34 -30.20
CA PHE A 11 15.25 10.93 -29.68
C PHE A 11 14.54 9.99 -30.64
N LYS A 12 14.62 10.25 -31.97
CA LYS A 12 14.02 9.40 -32.99
C LYS A 12 14.66 8.01 -33.05
N ALA A 13 15.99 7.95 -32.95
CA ALA A 13 16.74 6.68 -32.93
C ALA A 13 16.36 5.81 -31.73
N GLU A 14 16.18 6.42 -30.56
CA GLU A 14 15.82 5.71 -29.32
C GLU A 14 14.38 5.18 -29.33
N VAL A 15 13.46 5.92 -29.94
CA VAL A 15 12.06 5.48 -30.17
C VAL A 15 11.96 4.35 -31.21
N GLU A 16 12.79 4.37 -32.25
CA GLU A 16 12.83 3.29 -33.25
C GLU A 16 13.48 2.02 -32.69
N GLN A 17 14.46 2.14 -31.83
CA GLN A 17 15.08 1.00 -31.16
C GLN A 17 14.14 0.33 -30.15
N SER A 18 13.31 1.09 -29.45
CA SER A 18 12.28 0.55 -28.55
C SER A 18 11.09 -0.09 -29.30
N LYS A 19 10.81 0.34 -30.54
CA LYS A 19 9.80 -0.31 -31.39
C LYS A 19 10.28 -1.64 -31.98
N SER A 20 11.55 -1.78 -32.29
CA SER A 20 12.09 -3.03 -32.85
C SER A 20 12.21 -4.13 -31.79
N SER A 21 12.38 -3.80 -30.51
CA SER A 21 12.38 -4.76 -29.42
C SER A 21 10.97 -5.28 -29.06
N LEU A 22 9.91 -4.56 -29.44
CA LEU A 22 8.51 -4.99 -29.24
C LEU A 22 7.96 -5.85 -30.39
N GLN A 23 8.65 -5.96 -31.53
CA GLN A 23 8.19 -6.68 -32.70
C GLN A 23 8.83 -8.07 -32.86
N GLY A 24 9.71 -8.48 -31.94
CA GLY A 24 10.41 -9.77 -31.94
C GLY A 24 9.63 -10.96 -31.37
N ASP A 25 8.53 -10.74 -30.64
CA ASP A 25 7.83 -11.78 -29.85
C ASP A 25 6.48 -12.25 -30.43
N ILE A 26 6.13 -11.90 -31.66
CA ILE A 26 4.86 -12.31 -32.27
C ILE A 26 5.12 -13.14 -33.59
N SER A 27 5.88 -14.21 -33.47
CA SER A 27 5.87 -15.21 -34.52
C SER A 27 6.34 -16.56 -34.01
N ASN A 28 5.49 -17.29 -33.30
CA ASN A 28 5.38 -18.75 -33.41
C ASN A 28 4.20 -19.28 -32.59
N SER A 29 3.10 -19.60 -33.20
CA SER A 29 2.39 -20.88 -33.15
C SER A 29 0.99 -20.71 -33.74
N ALA A 30 0.86 -21.30 -34.92
CA ALA A 30 -0.44 -21.60 -35.52
C ALA A 30 -0.75 -23.09 -35.29
N ALA A 31 -2.04 -23.36 -35.07
CA ALA A 31 -2.79 -24.62 -35.25
C ALA A 31 -2.73 -25.65 -34.11
N SER A 32 -3.84 -25.83 -33.40
CA SER A 32 -4.76 -26.97 -33.52
C SER A 32 -5.96 -26.84 -32.59
N ASP A 33 -7.10 -27.27 -33.07
CA ASP A 33 -8.46 -27.17 -32.56
C ASP A 33 -8.75 -28.00 -31.29
N ASP A 34 -9.91 -27.60 -30.67
CA ASP A 34 -10.80 -28.34 -29.76
C ASP A 34 -10.39 -28.56 -28.29
N ASP A 35 -10.99 -27.91 -27.34
CA ASP A 35 -12.08 -28.36 -26.48
C ASP A 35 -12.41 -27.39 -25.34
N TYR A 36 -13.68 -27.31 -24.96
CA TYR A 36 -14.25 -26.39 -23.99
C TYR A 36 -13.85 -26.67 -22.56
N ALA A 37 -13.29 -25.69 -21.83
CA ALA A 37 -13.48 -25.51 -20.38
C ALA A 37 -13.10 -24.08 -19.98
N GLU A 38 -14.08 -23.29 -19.54
CA GLU A 38 -13.91 -21.98 -18.94
C GLU A 38 -13.22 -22.12 -17.57
N GLU A 39 -11.94 -21.75 -17.49
CA GLU A 39 -11.31 -21.33 -16.24
C GLU A 39 -10.73 -19.95 -16.46
N ASP A 40 -11.40 -18.94 -15.88
CA ASP A 40 -10.95 -17.56 -15.79
C ASP A 40 -9.66 -17.48 -14.97
N ASN A 41 -8.53 -17.66 -15.63
CA ASN A 41 -7.21 -17.48 -15.05
C ASN A 41 -6.72 -16.05 -15.36
N PHE A 42 -7.21 -15.08 -14.53
CA PHE A 42 -6.73 -13.71 -14.59
C PHE A 42 -5.34 -13.64 -13.97
N SER A 43 -4.32 -13.88 -14.78
CA SER A 43 -2.91 -13.75 -14.39
C SER A 43 -2.54 -12.27 -14.25
N ALA A 44 -2.49 -11.79 -13.01
CA ALA A 44 -1.88 -10.51 -12.69
C ALA A 44 -0.36 -10.53 -13.01
N PRO A 45 0.24 -9.42 -13.48
CA PRO A 45 1.66 -9.38 -13.84
C PRO A 45 2.56 -9.69 -12.65
N LYS A 46 3.31 -10.80 -12.72
CA LYS A 46 4.34 -11.16 -11.75
C LYS A 46 5.44 -10.09 -11.75
N LYS A 47 5.49 -9.26 -10.73
CA LYS A 47 6.71 -8.49 -10.41
C LYS A 47 7.70 -9.43 -9.72
N VAL A 48 8.80 -9.66 -10.41
CA VAL A 48 9.97 -10.36 -9.88
C VAL A 48 10.57 -9.52 -8.75
N SER A 49 10.49 -10.03 -7.53
CA SER A 49 11.44 -9.71 -6.46
C SER A 49 11.41 -10.86 -5.46
N ASP A 50 12.33 -11.82 -5.63
CA ASP A 50 12.59 -12.93 -4.74
C ASP A 50 13.26 -12.47 -3.42
N ILE A 51 12.51 -11.74 -2.62
CA ILE A 51 12.71 -11.70 -1.17
C ILE A 51 11.35 -12.06 -0.60
N LYS A 52 11.22 -13.29 -0.05
CA LYS A 52 9.99 -13.71 0.65
C LYS A 52 9.66 -12.66 1.71
N SER A 53 8.73 -11.78 1.40
CA SER A 53 8.24 -10.77 2.33
C SER A 53 7.66 -11.48 3.55
N LYS A 54 7.92 -10.95 4.75
CA LYS A 54 7.30 -11.46 5.99
C LYS A 54 5.79 -11.22 6.02
N THR A 55 5.29 -10.35 5.16
CA THR A 55 3.90 -9.90 5.11
C THR A 55 3.36 -9.89 3.67
N PRO A 56 3.25 -11.06 3.00
CA PRO A 56 2.85 -11.12 1.60
C PRO A 56 1.41 -10.61 1.35
N VAL A 57 0.49 -10.87 2.27
CA VAL A 57 -0.91 -10.41 2.13
C VAL A 57 -0.97 -8.88 2.25
N LEU A 58 -0.29 -8.32 3.24
CA LEU A 58 -0.25 -6.88 3.45
C LEU A 58 0.44 -6.16 2.28
N ASP A 59 1.47 -6.76 1.69
CA ASP A 59 2.19 -6.18 0.55
C ASP A 59 1.35 -6.21 -0.74
N ASN A 60 0.33 -7.09 -0.85
CA ASN A 60 -0.61 -7.12 -1.96
C ASN A 60 -1.67 -6.00 -1.88
N PHE A 61 -2.07 -5.61 -0.68
CA PHE A 61 -3.14 -4.63 -0.44
C PHE A 61 -2.63 -3.32 0.17
N GLY A 62 -1.33 -3.20 0.41
CA GLY A 62 -0.74 -2.05 1.07
C GLY A 62 0.46 -1.48 0.33
N ARG A 63 0.75 -0.21 0.61
CA ARG A 63 1.94 0.49 0.14
C ARG A 63 2.89 0.72 1.32
N GLY A 64 4.12 0.21 1.24
CA GLY A 64 5.16 0.43 2.24
C GLY A 64 5.71 1.85 2.22
N LEU A 65 5.29 2.71 3.14
CA LEU A 65 5.75 4.10 3.22
C LEU A 65 7.22 4.21 3.64
N THR A 66 7.67 3.39 4.60
CA THR A 66 9.09 3.38 5.01
C THR A 66 10.00 2.91 3.88
N LYS A 67 9.56 1.98 3.04
CA LYS A 67 10.30 1.58 1.84
C LYS A 67 10.34 2.73 0.83
N ALA A 68 9.21 3.38 0.56
CA ALA A 68 9.16 4.54 -0.32
C ALA A 68 10.03 5.70 0.19
N ALA A 69 10.08 5.91 1.53
CA ALA A 69 10.96 6.90 2.16
C ALA A 69 12.44 6.57 1.99
N ALA A 70 12.82 5.30 2.17
CA ALA A 70 14.20 4.84 1.99
C ALA A 70 14.67 4.95 0.53
N ASP A 71 13.74 4.70 -0.42
CA ASP A 71 14.00 4.83 -1.86
C ASP A 71 13.97 6.30 -2.34
N GLY A 72 13.74 7.29 -1.46
CA GLY A 72 13.67 8.71 -1.80
C GLY A 72 12.43 9.08 -2.65
N ARG A 73 11.38 8.28 -2.61
CA ARG A 73 10.14 8.50 -3.40
C ARG A 73 9.05 9.29 -2.67
N LEU A 74 9.34 9.78 -1.47
CA LEU A 74 8.44 10.63 -0.70
C LEU A 74 8.96 12.05 -0.68
N ASP A 75 8.06 13.01 -0.84
CA ASP A 75 8.37 14.43 -0.74
C ASP A 75 8.62 14.86 0.71
N PRO A 76 9.47 15.87 0.95
CA PRO A 76 9.67 16.43 2.27
C PRO A 76 8.38 17.09 2.79
N ILE A 77 8.03 16.78 4.03
CA ILE A 77 6.82 17.33 4.68
C ILE A 77 7.20 18.59 5.45
N VAL A 78 6.49 19.69 5.19
CA VAL A 78 6.70 20.99 5.82
C VAL A 78 5.49 21.37 6.66
N GLY A 79 5.73 21.93 7.85
CA GLY A 79 4.69 22.53 8.70
C GLY A 79 3.84 21.53 9.49
N ARG A 80 4.25 20.24 9.57
CA ARG A 80 3.54 19.19 10.31
C ARG A 80 4.39 18.54 11.41
N GLU A 81 5.42 19.22 11.86
CA GLU A 81 6.39 18.67 12.82
C GLU A 81 5.74 18.29 14.15
N LYS A 82 4.81 19.11 14.63
CA LYS A 82 4.11 18.90 15.91
C LYS A 82 3.19 17.70 15.86
N GLU A 83 2.42 17.56 14.79
CA GLU A 83 1.50 16.45 14.59
C GLU A 83 2.26 15.13 14.43
N ILE A 84 3.34 15.10 13.62
CA ILE A 84 4.17 13.91 13.43
C ILE A 84 4.84 13.51 14.75
N GLU A 85 5.34 14.47 15.52
CA GLU A 85 5.92 14.21 16.83
C GLU A 85 4.87 13.64 17.79
N ARG A 86 3.67 14.22 17.80
CA ARG A 86 2.57 13.73 18.64
C ARG A 86 2.16 12.30 18.28
N VAL A 87 2.04 11.98 17.01
CA VAL A 87 1.76 10.62 16.52
C VAL A 87 2.86 9.66 16.95
N SER A 88 4.13 10.03 16.78
CA SER A 88 5.29 9.25 17.21
C SER A 88 5.27 8.97 18.72
N GLN A 89 4.94 9.96 19.55
CA GLN A 89 4.80 9.81 21.01
C GLN A 89 3.69 8.83 21.39
N ILE A 90 2.53 8.88 20.69
CA ILE A 90 1.40 7.98 20.96
C ILE A 90 1.77 6.56 20.56
N LEU A 91 2.35 6.36 19.39
CA LEU A 91 2.80 5.04 18.89
C LEU A 91 3.89 4.42 19.78
N SER A 92 4.66 5.22 20.50
CA SER A 92 5.70 4.75 21.43
C SER A 92 5.13 4.29 22.77
N ARG A 93 3.84 4.42 23.03
CA ARG A 93 3.21 3.98 24.28
C ARG A 93 3.08 2.47 24.30
N ARG A 94 3.07 1.91 25.51
CA ARG A 94 2.86 0.47 25.71
C ARG A 94 1.39 0.05 25.51
N LYS A 95 0.43 0.94 25.78
CA LYS A 95 -1.01 0.74 25.62
C LYS A 95 -1.64 2.00 25.06
N LYS A 96 -2.81 1.89 24.45
CA LYS A 96 -3.54 3.02 23.84
C LYS A 96 -2.65 3.77 22.84
N ASN A 97 -1.95 3.00 22.00
CA ASN A 97 -0.96 3.47 21.03
C ASN A 97 -1.53 3.66 19.62
N ASN A 98 -2.85 3.67 19.46
CA ASN A 98 -3.54 3.86 18.18
C ASN A 98 -3.98 5.33 18.02
N PRO A 99 -3.19 6.22 17.37
CA PRO A 99 -3.58 7.59 17.11
C PRO A 99 -4.64 7.67 16.02
N ILE A 100 -5.58 8.60 16.14
CA ILE A 100 -6.54 8.94 15.10
C ILE A 100 -6.24 10.36 14.63
N LEU A 101 -6.15 10.56 13.32
CA LEU A 101 -6.01 11.85 12.67
C LEU A 101 -7.39 12.34 12.22
N ILE A 102 -7.84 13.43 12.79
CA ILE A 102 -9.14 14.04 12.50
C ILE A 102 -8.92 15.36 11.75
N GLY A 103 -9.71 15.60 10.73
CA GLY A 103 -9.66 16.82 9.93
C GLY A 103 -10.41 16.68 8.63
N GLU A 104 -10.65 17.79 7.96
CA GLU A 104 -11.32 17.87 6.67
C GLU A 104 -10.51 17.14 5.56
N PRO A 105 -11.14 16.75 4.44
CA PRO A 105 -10.42 16.25 3.28
C PRO A 105 -9.37 17.27 2.80
N GLY A 106 -8.21 16.78 2.34
CA GLY A 106 -7.16 17.65 1.78
C GLY A 106 -6.26 18.37 2.80
N VAL A 107 -6.52 18.31 4.11
CA VAL A 107 -5.69 19.00 5.12
C VAL A 107 -4.33 18.33 5.36
N GLY A 108 -4.01 17.23 4.68
CA GLY A 108 -2.70 16.56 4.75
C GLY A 108 -2.59 15.46 5.83
N LYS A 109 -3.67 14.73 6.11
CA LYS A 109 -3.62 13.57 7.05
C LYS A 109 -2.65 12.49 6.58
N THR A 110 -2.69 12.16 5.30
CA THR A 110 -1.78 11.17 4.68
C THR A 110 -0.33 11.64 4.72
N ALA A 111 -0.07 12.95 4.52
CA ALA A 111 1.26 13.52 4.65
C ALA A 111 1.88 13.33 6.05
N ILE A 112 1.07 13.29 7.12
CA ILE A 112 1.57 13.00 8.47
C ILE A 112 2.12 11.57 8.55
N ALA A 113 1.46 10.58 7.92
CA ALA A 113 1.95 9.20 7.88
C ALA A 113 3.25 9.07 7.05
N GLU A 114 3.34 9.78 5.94
CA GLU A 114 4.55 9.86 5.12
C GLU A 114 5.70 10.54 5.87
N GLY A 115 5.41 11.63 6.57
CA GLY A 115 6.38 12.32 7.44
C GLY A 115 6.88 11.45 8.59
N LEU A 116 6.01 10.64 9.17
CA LEU A 116 6.41 9.65 10.18
C LEU A 116 7.38 8.62 9.57
N ALA A 117 7.06 8.09 8.39
CA ALA A 117 7.91 7.15 7.68
C ALA A 117 9.30 7.74 7.36
N LEU A 118 9.36 9.00 6.89
CA LEU A 118 10.61 9.73 6.67
C LEU A 118 11.43 9.86 7.96
N ARG A 119 10.79 10.24 9.08
CA ARG A 119 11.47 10.36 10.37
C ARG A 119 11.97 9.03 10.92
N ILE A 120 11.25 7.92 10.69
CA ILE A 120 11.70 6.57 11.07
C ILE A 120 12.98 6.22 10.31
N VAL A 121 13.00 6.40 8.98
CA VAL A 121 14.18 6.14 8.14
C VAL A 121 15.37 7.01 8.54
N GLN A 122 15.13 8.29 8.85
CA GLN A 122 16.15 9.24 9.34
C GLN A 122 16.53 9.02 10.80
N ARG A 123 15.91 8.07 11.51
CA ARG A 123 16.08 7.83 12.96
C ARG A 123 15.79 9.05 13.85
N LYS A 124 14.90 9.94 13.38
CA LYS A 124 14.44 11.14 14.11
C LYS A 124 13.16 10.89 14.90
N VAL A 125 13.05 9.72 15.51
CA VAL A 125 11.92 9.27 16.33
C VAL A 125 12.44 8.57 17.60
N SER A 126 11.54 8.17 18.48
CA SER A 126 11.89 7.33 19.65
C SER A 126 12.52 6.01 19.20
N ARG A 127 13.49 5.49 19.97
CA ARG A 127 14.16 4.20 19.68
C ARG A 127 13.21 3.03 19.50
N VAL A 128 12.05 3.07 20.14
CA VAL A 128 10.99 2.05 20.01
C VAL A 128 10.48 1.93 18.56
N LEU A 129 10.57 3.01 17.77
CA LEU A 129 10.08 3.09 16.40
C LEU A 129 11.16 2.88 15.33
N PHE A 130 12.45 2.75 15.68
CA PHE A 130 13.56 2.71 14.71
C PHE A 130 13.45 1.59 13.67
N ASN A 131 12.90 0.44 14.05
CA ASN A 131 12.81 -0.72 13.16
C ASN A 131 11.35 -1.00 12.74
N LYS A 132 10.47 -0.02 12.91
CA LYS A 132 9.07 -0.16 12.50
C LYS A 132 8.90 0.16 11.01
N ARG A 133 8.01 -0.58 10.38
CA ARG A 133 7.57 -0.38 8.99
C ARG A 133 6.21 0.30 9.01
N VAL A 134 6.07 1.42 8.34
CA VAL A 134 4.77 2.05 8.10
C VAL A 134 4.24 1.57 6.76
N VAL A 135 3.04 0.99 6.76
CA VAL A 135 2.35 0.49 5.58
C VAL A 135 0.96 1.14 5.52
N THR A 136 0.64 1.76 4.40
CA THR A 136 -0.71 2.26 4.13
C THR A 136 -1.56 1.14 3.57
N LEU A 137 -2.72 0.89 4.15
CA LEU A 137 -3.70 -0.06 3.64
C LEU A 137 -4.62 0.63 2.63
N ASP A 138 -4.72 0.05 1.45
CA ASP A 138 -5.70 0.47 0.44
C ASP A 138 -6.99 -0.35 0.59
N LEU A 139 -7.98 0.26 1.19
CA LEU A 139 -9.30 -0.35 1.40
C LEU A 139 -10.05 -0.61 0.09
N ALA A 140 -9.84 0.25 -0.92
CA ALA A 140 -10.46 0.07 -2.22
C ALA A 140 -9.94 -1.21 -2.90
N SER A 141 -8.64 -1.47 -2.82
CA SER A 141 -8.03 -2.71 -3.32
C SER A 141 -8.53 -3.96 -2.60
N LEU A 142 -8.84 -3.87 -1.30
CA LEU A 142 -9.42 -4.98 -0.55
C LEU A 142 -10.83 -5.34 -1.01
N VAL A 143 -11.61 -4.33 -1.37
CA VAL A 143 -13.00 -4.49 -1.86
C VAL A 143 -13.03 -4.87 -3.34
N ALA A 144 -12.05 -4.41 -4.13
CA ALA A 144 -11.99 -4.66 -5.56
C ALA A 144 -12.04 -6.16 -5.90
N GLY A 145 -12.91 -6.54 -6.83
CA GLY A 145 -13.09 -7.92 -7.26
C GLY A 145 -13.81 -8.83 -6.25
N THR A 146 -14.32 -8.31 -5.13
CA THR A 146 -15.13 -9.10 -4.22
C THR A 146 -16.60 -9.05 -4.66
N LYS A 147 -17.15 -10.19 -5.12
CA LYS A 147 -18.57 -10.32 -5.46
C LYS A 147 -19.44 -10.53 -4.21
N TYR A 148 -18.85 -11.04 -3.14
CA TYR A 148 -19.55 -11.41 -1.92
C TYR A 148 -18.87 -10.82 -0.70
N ARG A 149 -19.64 -10.44 0.31
CA ARG A 149 -19.17 -9.91 1.60
C ARG A 149 -18.11 -10.79 2.27
N GLY A 150 -18.28 -12.11 2.23
CA GLY A 150 -17.35 -13.06 2.85
C GLY A 150 -15.91 -12.96 2.32
N GLN A 151 -15.74 -12.67 1.03
CA GLN A 151 -14.41 -12.54 0.43
C GLN A 151 -13.63 -11.33 0.99
N PHE A 152 -14.32 -10.21 1.24
CA PHE A 152 -13.70 -9.05 1.89
C PHE A 152 -13.33 -9.38 3.34
N GLU A 153 -14.23 -10.03 4.07
CA GLU A 153 -13.98 -10.42 5.47
C GLU A 153 -12.78 -11.39 5.57
N GLU A 154 -12.65 -12.34 4.65
CA GLU A 154 -11.49 -13.25 4.59
C GLU A 154 -10.18 -12.50 4.30
N ARG A 155 -10.15 -11.58 3.33
CA ARG A 155 -8.97 -10.75 3.03
C ARG A 155 -8.58 -9.90 4.23
N MET A 156 -9.55 -9.23 4.85
CA MET A 156 -9.32 -8.42 6.04
C MET A 156 -8.78 -9.27 7.20
N LYS A 157 -9.36 -10.45 7.45
CA LYS A 157 -8.90 -11.39 8.47
C LYS A 157 -7.46 -11.86 8.19
N ALA A 158 -7.11 -12.10 6.94
CA ALA A 158 -5.76 -12.46 6.55
C ALA A 158 -4.75 -11.34 6.84
N VAL A 159 -5.11 -10.08 6.52
CA VAL A 159 -4.29 -8.89 6.86
C VAL A 159 -4.12 -8.77 8.38
N MET A 160 -5.21 -8.92 9.16
CA MET A 160 -5.13 -8.82 10.61
C MET A 160 -4.26 -9.92 11.24
N ASN A 161 -4.37 -11.16 10.75
CA ASN A 161 -3.53 -12.27 11.19
C ASN A 161 -2.03 -12.05 10.89
N GLU A 162 -1.73 -11.41 9.76
CA GLU A 162 -0.35 -11.04 9.40
C GLU A 162 0.20 -9.94 10.30
N LEU A 163 -0.62 -8.93 10.61
CA LEU A 163 -0.26 -7.85 11.55
C LEU A 163 0.03 -8.37 12.96
N GLU A 164 -0.79 -9.31 13.46
CA GLU A 164 -0.56 -9.93 14.77
C GLU A 164 0.78 -10.67 14.86
N LYS A 165 1.23 -11.26 13.74
CA LYS A 165 2.52 -11.96 13.62
C LYS A 165 3.70 -11.03 13.34
N SER A 166 3.43 -9.78 12.98
CA SER A 166 4.42 -8.78 12.54
C SER A 166 4.36 -7.52 13.41
N PRO A 167 4.85 -7.58 14.66
CA PRO A 167 4.78 -6.47 15.61
C PRO A 167 5.64 -5.27 15.21
N ASP A 168 6.46 -5.40 14.17
CA ASP A 168 7.26 -4.34 13.57
C ASP A 168 6.48 -3.48 12.56
N VAL A 169 5.23 -3.84 12.23
CA VAL A 169 4.40 -3.10 11.28
C VAL A 169 3.50 -2.10 12.00
N ILE A 170 3.47 -0.89 11.49
CA ILE A 170 2.49 0.15 11.81
C ILE A 170 1.57 0.28 10.59
N LEU A 171 0.31 -0.07 10.77
CA LEU A 171 -0.70 0.05 9.72
C LEU A 171 -1.30 1.46 9.74
N PHE A 172 -1.23 2.16 8.63
CA PHE A 172 -1.97 3.39 8.39
C PHE A 172 -3.20 3.08 7.53
N ILE A 173 -4.38 3.40 8.03
CA ILE A 173 -5.64 3.24 7.31
C ILE A 173 -6.14 4.62 6.96
N ASP A 174 -6.13 4.95 5.68
CA ASP A 174 -6.73 6.18 5.21
C ASP A 174 -8.25 6.02 5.09
N GLU A 175 -8.99 7.11 5.30
CA GLU A 175 -10.44 7.14 5.17
C GLU A 175 -11.18 6.00 5.91
N ILE A 176 -10.79 5.72 7.14
CA ILE A 176 -11.37 4.62 7.95
C ILE A 176 -12.91 4.70 8.06
N HIS A 177 -13.49 5.88 7.85
CA HIS A 177 -14.93 6.09 7.82
C HIS A 177 -15.64 5.33 6.68
N THR A 178 -14.93 5.00 5.60
CA THR A 178 -15.48 4.21 4.50
C THR A 178 -15.82 2.78 4.94
N ILE A 179 -15.11 2.25 5.94
CA ILE A 179 -15.41 0.93 6.54
C ILE A 179 -16.64 0.99 7.44
N VAL A 180 -16.85 2.16 8.11
CA VAL A 180 -17.94 2.34 9.08
C VAL A 180 -19.21 2.84 8.40
N GLY A 181 -19.07 3.69 7.38
CA GLY A 181 -20.19 4.35 6.69
C GLY A 181 -20.94 3.48 5.68
N ALA A 182 -20.39 2.36 5.29
CA ALA A 182 -21.07 1.40 4.42
C ALA A 182 -22.22 0.65 5.14
N GLY A 183 -22.58 1.01 6.40
CA GLY A 183 -23.54 0.37 7.30
C GLY A 183 -25.02 0.76 7.20
N GLY A 184 -25.39 1.62 6.31
CA GLY A 184 -26.79 2.12 6.21
C GLY A 184 -27.57 1.53 5.05
N ALA A 185 -28.08 0.37 5.14
CA ALA A 185 -29.10 -0.39 4.41
C ALA A 185 -28.55 -1.79 4.08
N SER A 186 -29.19 -2.80 4.62
CA SER A 186 -29.09 -4.24 4.30
C SER A 186 -27.91 -4.68 3.42
N GLY A 187 -26.71 -4.87 4.01
CA GLY A 187 -25.58 -5.46 3.29
C GLY A 187 -24.23 -4.79 3.47
N SER A 188 -24.10 -3.78 4.31
CA SER A 188 -22.85 -3.06 4.47
C SER A 188 -21.80 -3.84 5.25
N LEU A 189 -20.58 -3.69 4.77
CA LEU A 189 -19.37 -4.28 5.32
C LEU A 189 -19.11 -3.72 6.74
N ASP A 190 -19.56 -4.43 7.78
CA ASP A 190 -19.25 -4.04 9.17
C ASP A 190 -17.85 -4.56 9.56
N ALA A 191 -16.83 -3.99 8.93
CA ALA A 191 -15.45 -4.29 9.27
C ALA A 191 -15.02 -3.70 10.63
N SER A 192 -15.84 -2.79 11.19
CA SER A 192 -15.54 -2.17 12.49
C SER A 192 -15.37 -3.21 13.59
N ASN A 193 -16.21 -4.25 13.58
CA ASN A 193 -16.15 -5.32 14.58
C ASN A 193 -14.86 -6.15 14.47
N MET A 194 -14.27 -6.23 13.30
CA MET A 194 -13.02 -6.97 13.08
C MET A 194 -11.81 -6.24 13.65
N PHE A 195 -11.82 -4.90 13.63
CA PHE A 195 -10.71 -4.09 14.17
C PHE A 195 -10.75 -3.93 15.69
N LYS A 196 -11.94 -4.01 16.32
CA LYS A 196 -12.08 -3.80 17.78
C LYS A 196 -11.10 -4.60 18.63
N PRO A 197 -10.92 -5.92 18.43
CA PRO A 197 -10.00 -6.71 19.25
C PRO A 197 -8.52 -6.27 19.10
N ALA A 198 -8.11 -5.94 17.88
CA ALA A 198 -6.75 -5.50 17.60
C ALA A 198 -6.48 -4.11 18.19
N LEU A 199 -7.41 -3.16 18.01
CA LEU A 199 -7.29 -1.81 18.57
C LEU A 199 -7.30 -1.81 20.11
N ALA A 200 -7.98 -2.77 20.74
CA ALA A 200 -8.01 -2.88 22.21
C ALA A 200 -6.67 -3.40 22.78
N ARG A 201 -5.97 -4.24 22.03
CA ARG A 201 -4.67 -4.81 22.45
C ARG A 201 -3.52 -3.80 22.27
N GLY A 202 -3.58 -2.98 21.26
CA GLY A 202 -2.54 -2.02 20.89
C GLY A 202 -1.50 -2.58 19.97
#